data_1ad8dadb87f61f53fdd6107546dafe78
#
_entry.id   1ad8dadb87f61f53fdd6107546dafe78
#
_cell.length_a   1.000
_cell.length_b   1.000
_cell.length_c   1.000
_cell.angle_alpha   90.00
_cell.angle_beta   90.00
_cell.angle_gamma   90.00
#
_symmetry.space_group_name_H-M   'P 1'
#
loop_
_entity.id
_entity.type
_entity.pdbx_description
1 polymer ?
#
loop_
_entity_poly.entity_id
_entity_poly.type
_entity_poly.pdbx_seq_one_letter_code
_entity_poly.pdbx_strand_id
1 'polypeptide(L)'
;SDNSVDLVLTDPPYAISRDTNFKSGELKGTDVDRFRISYDFGEWDVVDEDYFRVLFKETYRVMKKGGTLVCFYDIWKLESLKGILESRGFRMFRFIEWVKTNPVPINSKVNYLTNAREVAIVCVKGSKPTFNNSYHNGIYSYPIYQGEDRFHTTQKSLKLFEEIILNHSNEGDVVLDMFLGSGTTLVAANNLKRACFGCEKDLNYYTQTLERINKHLESKV
;
A
#
# COMPACT_ATOMS: atom_id res chain seq x y z
N SER A 1 -2.27 10.19 19.16
CA SER A 1 -1.74 11.49 19.68
C SER A 1 -1.14 12.31 18.54
N ASP A 2 -1.05 13.63 18.71
CA ASP A 2 -0.37 14.51 17.78
C ASP A 2 1.14 14.23 17.76
N ASN A 3 1.78 14.37 16.58
CA ASN A 3 3.22 14.24 16.46
C ASN A 3 3.80 12.95 17.09
N SER A 4 3.15 11.81 16.85
CA SER A 4 3.51 10.52 17.42
C SER A 4 4.01 9.49 16.40
N VAL A 5 3.77 9.70 15.11
CA VAL A 5 4.08 8.77 14.03
C VAL A 5 5.30 9.23 13.25
N ASP A 6 6.27 8.34 13.06
CA ASP A 6 7.52 8.60 12.32
C ASP A 6 7.36 8.28 10.82
N LEU A 7 6.68 7.18 10.49
CA LEU A 7 6.44 6.75 9.12
C LEU A 7 4.98 6.38 8.92
N VAL A 8 4.36 6.91 7.88
CA VAL A 8 3.10 6.37 7.35
C VAL A 8 3.42 5.60 6.09
N LEU A 9 3.10 4.30 6.07
CA LEU A 9 3.23 3.42 4.90
C LEU A 9 1.87 2.79 4.64
N THR A 10 1.23 3.16 3.54
CA THR A 10 -0.17 2.83 3.34
C THR A 10 -0.53 2.64 1.86
N ASP A 11 -1.58 1.85 1.63
CA ASP A 11 -2.08 1.47 0.30
C ASP A 11 -3.61 1.63 0.27
N PRO A 12 -4.11 2.88 0.13
CA PRO A 12 -5.55 3.14 0.12
C PRO A 12 -6.22 2.55 -1.13
N PRO A 13 -7.55 2.40 -1.12
CA PRO A 13 -8.31 2.07 -2.31
C PRO A 13 -8.04 3.08 -3.43
N TYR A 14 -7.82 2.60 -4.65
CA TYR A 14 -7.47 3.49 -5.77
C TYR A 14 -8.68 4.12 -6.45
N ALA A 15 -9.90 3.80 -5.98
CA ALA A 15 -11.16 4.16 -6.64
C ALA A 15 -11.09 3.80 -8.14
N ILE A 16 -10.63 2.57 -8.43
CA ILE A 16 -10.45 2.05 -9.78
C ILE A 16 -11.72 1.38 -10.28
N SER A 17 -12.72 1.15 -9.41
CA SER A 17 -14.04 0.66 -9.82
C SER A 17 -14.59 1.61 -10.87
N ARG A 18 -14.17 1.39 -12.12
CA ARG A 18 -14.80 2.03 -13.27
C ARG A 18 -16.02 1.21 -13.56
N ASP A 19 -17.13 1.88 -13.83
CA ASP A 19 -18.17 1.36 -14.70
C ASP A 19 -17.55 1.04 -16.07
N THR A 20 -16.72 0.03 -16.13
CA THR A 20 -16.35 -0.58 -17.39
C THR A 20 -17.59 -1.32 -17.83
N ASN A 21 -18.43 -0.64 -18.65
CA ASN A 21 -19.43 -1.24 -19.50
C ASN A 21 -18.80 -2.22 -20.51
N PHE A 22 -17.87 -3.03 -20.08
CA PHE A 22 -17.54 -4.28 -20.74
C PHE A 22 -18.65 -5.26 -20.35
N LYS A 23 -19.77 -5.18 -21.08
CA LYS A 23 -20.71 -6.28 -21.14
C LYS A 23 -19.89 -7.52 -21.41
N SER A 24 -19.74 -8.37 -20.42
CA SER A 24 -19.16 -9.69 -20.54
C SER A 24 -20.03 -10.44 -21.54
N GLY A 25 -19.59 -10.45 -22.80
CA GLY A 25 -20.15 -11.33 -23.81
C GLY A 25 -20.06 -12.75 -23.26
N GLU A 26 -21.16 -13.45 -23.19
CA GLU A 26 -21.31 -14.82 -22.76
C GLU A 26 -20.29 -15.70 -23.50
N LEU A 27 -19.26 -16.11 -22.79
CA LEU A 27 -18.39 -17.22 -23.16
C LEU A 27 -18.48 -18.27 -22.06
N LYS A 28 -19.51 -19.09 -22.15
CA LYS A 28 -19.66 -20.32 -21.37
C LYS A 28 -18.61 -21.33 -21.84
N GLY A 29 -17.80 -21.83 -20.93
CA GLY A 29 -17.12 -23.11 -21.05
C GLY A 29 -15.68 -23.10 -21.54
N THR A 30 -14.78 -22.32 -20.94
CA THR A 30 -13.34 -22.56 -21.06
C THR A 30 -12.66 -22.33 -19.69
N ASP A 31 -11.57 -23.08 -19.43
CA ASP A 31 -10.73 -23.06 -18.22
C ASP A 31 -10.15 -21.68 -17.81
N VAL A 32 -10.73 -20.59 -18.25
CA VAL A 32 -10.28 -19.21 -18.08
C VAL A 32 -10.73 -18.60 -16.75
N ASP A 33 -11.60 -19.29 -16.00
CA ASP A 33 -12.10 -18.79 -14.71
C ASP A 33 -11.01 -18.70 -13.62
N ARG A 34 -9.89 -19.39 -13.78
CA ARG A 34 -8.74 -19.30 -12.85
C ARG A 34 -8.04 -17.95 -12.86
N PHE A 35 -8.23 -17.13 -13.89
CA PHE A 35 -7.57 -15.83 -14.05
C PHE A 35 -8.56 -14.68 -14.14
N ARG A 36 -9.80 -14.93 -13.73
CA ARG A 36 -10.81 -13.88 -13.66
C ARG A 36 -10.44 -12.91 -12.54
N ILE A 37 -9.68 -11.89 -12.84
CA ILE A 37 -9.57 -10.73 -11.97
C ILE A 37 -10.90 -9.99 -12.10
N SER A 38 -11.76 -10.15 -11.10
CA SER A 38 -12.90 -9.26 -10.93
C SER A 38 -12.36 -7.86 -10.70
N TYR A 39 -12.70 -6.92 -11.57
CA TYR A 39 -12.43 -5.50 -11.36
C TYR A 39 -13.45 -4.87 -10.41
N ASP A 40 -14.36 -5.67 -9.87
CA ASP A 40 -15.23 -5.29 -8.78
C ASP A 40 -14.50 -5.56 -7.47
N PHE A 41 -13.84 -4.54 -6.96
CA PHE A 41 -13.13 -4.59 -5.68
C PHE A 41 -14.07 -4.37 -4.49
N GLY A 42 -15.39 -4.29 -4.74
CA GLY A 42 -16.41 -4.10 -3.70
C GLY A 42 -16.57 -2.63 -3.28
N GLU A 43 -17.46 -2.42 -2.31
CA GLU A 43 -17.83 -1.08 -1.81
C GLU A 43 -16.65 -0.30 -1.17
N TRP A 44 -15.55 -0.97 -0.84
CA TRP A 44 -14.40 -0.35 -0.21
C TRP A 44 -13.53 0.49 -1.19
N ASP A 45 -13.68 0.31 -2.51
CA ASP A 45 -12.91 1.04 -3.53
C ASP A 45 -13.55 2.38 -3.93
N VAL A 46 -14.73 2.71 -3.37
CA VAL A 46 -15.42 3.98 -3.63
C VAL A 46 -14.98 5.02 -2.59
N VAL A 47 -13.96 5.78 -2.93
CA VAL A 47 -13.43 6.87 -2.07
C VAL A 47 -13.36 8.16 -2.88
N ASP A 48 -13.98 9.23 -2.38
CA ASP A 48 -13.95 10.54 -3.02
C ASP A 48 -12.76 11.42 -2.55
N GLU A 49 -12.55 12.55 -3.22
CA GLU A 49 -11.48 13.48 -2.86
C GLU A 49 -11.65 14.07 -1.46
N ASP A 50 -12.87 14.30 -1.00
CA ASP A 50 -13.13 14.91 0.30
C ASP A 50 -12.75 13.97 1.44
N TYR A 51 -12.95 12.66 1.27
CA TYR A 51 -12.44 11.66 2.19
C TYR A 51 -10.90 11.75 2.33
N PHE A 52 -10.17 11.80 1.20
CA PHE A 52 -8.71 11.95 1.23
C PHE A 52 -8.28 13.29 1.86
N ARG A 53 -9.02 14.35 1.65
CA ARG A 53 -8.75 15.65 2.28
C ARG A 53 -8.83 15.56 3.80
N VAL A 54 -9.83 14.88 4.34
CA VAL A 54 -9.98 14.66 5.79
C VAL A 54 -8.90 13.71 6.29
N LEU A 55 -8.70 12.57 5.62
CA LEU A 55 -7.71 11.57 5.99
C LEU A 55 -6.31 12.17 6.10
N PHE A 56 -5.84 12.87 5.08
CA PHE A 56 -4.48 13.43 5.07
C PHE A 56 -4.31 14.66 5.97
N LYS A 57 -5.39 15.34 6.34
CA LYS A 57 -5.35 16.34 7.44
C LYS A 57 -5.00 15.66 8.76
N GLU A 58 -5.66 14.56 9.10
CA GLU A 58 -5.40 13.81 10.31
C GLU A 58 -4.04 13.11 10.26
N THR A 59 -3.66 12.56 9.12
CA THR A 59 -2.34 11.99 8.89
C THR A 59 -1.24 13.03 9.17
N TYR A 60 -1.38 14.23 8.62
CA TYR A 60 -0.42 15.32 8.89
C TYR A 60 -0.38 15.68 10.37
N ARG A 61 -1.52 15.71 11.06
CA ARG A 61 -1.60 16.02 12.48
C ARG A 61 -0.81 15.02 13.32
N VAL A 62 -1.01 13.72 13.09
CA VAL A 62 -0.39 12.66 13.90
C VAL A 62 1.08 12.42 13.57
N MET A 63 1.53 12.72 12.39
CA MET A 63 2.94 12.57 12.01
C MET A 63 3.85 13.53 12.76
N LYS A 64 5.04 13.08 13.10
CA LYS A 64 6.13 13.92 13.64
C LYS A 64 6.68 14.84 12.54
N LYS A 65 7.29 15.96 12.93
CA LYS A 65 8.10 16.77 12.02
C LYS A 65 9.31 15.95 11.58
N GLY A 66 9.54 15.86 10.26
CA GLY A 66 10.53 14.97 9.65
C GLY A 66 9.96 13.59 9.32
N GLY A 67 8.75 13.27 9.76
CA GLY A 67 8.07 12.01 9.41
C GLY A 67 7.79 11.92 7.92
N THR A 68 7.92 10.72 7.37
CA THR A 68 7.70 10.41 5.95
C THR A 68 6.35 9.74 5.74
N LEU A 69 5.64 10.17 4.71
CA LEU A 69 4.47 9.46 4.16
C LEU A 69 4.88 8.76 2.88
N VAL A 70 4.63 7.45 2.79
CA VAL A 70 4.70 6.62 1.59
C VAL A 70 3.31 6.08 1.32
N CYS A 71 2.68 6.54 0.24
CA CYS A 71 1.32 6.17 -0.11
C CYS A 71 1.28 5.58 -1.52
N PHE A 72 1.02 4.28 -1.62
CA PHE A 72 0.77 3.63 -2.90
C PHE A 72 -0.52 4.18 -3.50
N TYR A 73 -0.53 4.42 -4.79
CA TYR A 73 -1.73 4.93 -5.45
C TYR A 73 -1.68 4.70 -6.97
N ASP A 74 -2.85 4.91 -7.63
CA ASP A 74 -2.95 4.86 -9.08
C ASP A 74 -2.06 5.94 -9.73
N ILE A 75 -1.17 5.52 -10.63
CA ILE A 75 -0.24 6.41 -11.33
C ILE A 75 -0.96 7.58 -12.03
N TRP A 76 -2.17 7.33 -12.56
CA TRP A 76 -2.96 8.32 -13.27
C TRP A 76 -3.63 9.35 -12.36
N LYS A 77 -3.60 9.14 -11.05
CA LYS A 77 -4.18 10.00 -10.02
C LYS A 77 -3.14 10.63 -9.08
N LEU A 78 -1.84 10.37 -9.32
CA LEU A 78 -0.77 10.87 -8.44
C LEU A 78 -0.73 12.40 -8.36
N GLU A 79 -1.06 13.10 -9.44
CA GLU A 79 -1.06 14.57 -9.45
C GLU A 79 -2.16 15.13 -8.54
N SER A 80 -3.39 14.60 -8.62
CA SER A 80 -4.49 14.97 -7.73
C SER A 80 -4.14 14.69 -6.26
N LEU A 81 -3.60 13.49 -5.99
CA LEU A 81 -3.16 13.11 -4.65
C LEU A 81 -2.08 14.06 -4.13
N LYS A 82 -1.09 14.39 -4.95
CA LYS A 82 -0.05 15.36 -4.61
C LYS A 82 -0.66 16.72 -4.24
N GLY A 83 -1.61 17.21 -5.02
CA GLY A 83 -2.30 18.50 -4.74
C GLY A 83 -3.00 18.47 -3.37
N ILE A 84 -3.67 17.37 -3.02
CA ILE A 84 -4.29 17.21 -1.70
C ILE A 84 -3.23 17.25 -0.60
N LEU A 85 -2.17 16.47 -0.71
CA LEU A 85 -1.08 16.40 0.28
C LEU A 85 -0.38 17.75 0.44
N GLU A 86 -0.07 18.43 -0.67
CA GLU A 86 0.56 19.74 -0.67
C GLU A 86 -0.29 20.79 0.05
N SER A 87 -1.62 20.75 -0.15
CA SER A 87 -2.58 21.62 0.54
C SER A 87 -2.62 21.40 2.06
N ARG A 88 -2.16 20.23 2.54
CA ARG A 88 -2.05 19.88 3.97
C ARG A 88 -0.70 20.25 4.58
N GLY A 89 0.25 20.72 3.77
CA GLY A 89 1.56 21.17 4.24
C GLY A 89 2.69 20.16 4.04
N PHE A 90 2.41 19.02 3.41
CA PHE A 90 3.46 18.09 3.03
C PHE A 90 4.40 18.72 2.00
N ARG A 91 5.67 18.30 2.03
CA ARG A 91 6.75 18.83 1.20
C ARG A 91 7.68 17.74 0.73
N MET A 92 8.72 18.08 -0.06
CA MET A 92 9.78 17.18 -0.51
C MET A 92 9.25 15.99 -1.30
N PHE A 93 8.30 16.22 -2.20
CA PHE A 93 7.66 15.17 -2.98
C PHE A 93 8.65 14.42 -3.85
N ARG A 94 8.55 13.10 -3.81
CA ARG A 94 9.19 12.10 -4.68
C ARG A 94 8.16 11.02 -5.01
N PHE A 95 8.51 10.09 -5.86
CA PHE A 95 7.78 8.85 -6.00
C PHE A 95 8.76 7.66 -5.99
N ILE A 96 8.26 6.51 -5.62
CA ILE A 96 8.97 5.24 -5.72
C ILE A 96 8.18 4.31 -6.64
N GLU A 97 8.87 3.36 -7.24
CA GLU A 97 8.31 2.39 -8.16
C GLU A 97 8.58 0.98 -7.66
N TRP A 98 7.54 0.18 -7.51
CA TRP A 98 7.68 -1.26 -7.31
C TRP A 98 7.58 -1.97 -8.65
N VAL A 99 8.69 -2.55 -9.09
CA VAL A 99 8.77 -3.42 -10.27
C VAL A 99 8.55 -4.86 -9.83
N LYS A 100 7.46 -5.45 -10.28
CA LYS A 100 7.09 -6.84 -9.98
C LYS A 100 7.95 -7.78 -10.80
N THR A 101 8.73 -8.64 -10.16
CA THR A 101 9.61 -9.59 -10.87
C THR A 101 8.86 -10.79 -11.44
N ASN A 102 7.62 -11.02 -11.01
CA ASN A 102 6.72 -12.08 -11.46
C ASN A 102 5.33 -11.52 -11.84
N PRO A 103 5.24 -10.54 -12.78
CA PRO A 103 3.98 -9.93 -13.11
C PRO A 103 3.01 -10.95 -13.73
N VAL A 104 1.72 -10.83 -13.37
CA VAL A 104 0.66 -11.66 -13.93
C VAL A 104 0.05 -10.95 -15.14
N PRO A 105 -0.15 -11.64 -16.28
CA PRO A 105 -0.87 -11.07 -17.41
C PRO A 105 -2.30 -10.71 -17.01
N ILE A 106 -2.73 -9.49 -17.34
CA ILE A 106 -4.10 -9.01 -17.04
C ILE A 106 -5.12 -9.75 -17.90
N ASN A 107 -4.73 -10.11 -19.14
CA ASN A 107 -5.58 -10.84 -20.07
C ASN A 107 -4.74 -11.86 -20.84
N SER A 108 -5.00 -13.14 -20.60
CA SER A 108 -4.28 -14.23 -21.25
C SER A 108 -4.56 -14.38 -22.76
N LYS A 109 -5.62 -13.74 -23.27
CA LYS A 109 -6.01 -13.77 -24.69
C LYS A 109 -5.35 -12.68 -25.53
N VAL A 110 -4.77 -11.67 -24.90
CA VAL A 110 -4.12 -10.56 -25.57
C VAL A 110 -2.66 -10.52 -25.17
N ASN A 111 -1.78 -10.76 -26.12
CA ASN A 111 -0.34 -10.57 -25.92
C ASN A 111 -0.03 -9.06 -25.92
N TYR A 112 -0.04 -8.45 -24.74
CA TYR A 112 0.23 -7.04 -24.53
C TYR A 112 1.03 -6.80 -23.24
N LEU A 113 1.27 -5.55 -22.91
CA LEU A 113 2.03 -5.16 -21.72
C LEU A 113 1.36 -5.69 -20.43
N THR A 114 2.15 -6.27 -19.54
CA THR A 114 1.70 -6.70 -18.21
C THR A 114 1.66 -5.51 -17.25
N ASN A 115 0.77 -5.54 -16.24
CA ASN A 115 0.81 -4.58 -15.15
C ASN A 115 1.93 -4.94 -14.16
N ALA A 116 3.17 -4.70 -14.55
CA ALA A 116 4.37 -5.06 -13.81
C ALA A 116 4.80 -4.01 -12.79
N ARG A 117 4.10 -2.89 -12.67
CA ARG A 117 4.55 -1.76 -11.87
C ARG A 117 3.44 -1.19 -10.99
N GLU A 118 3.82 -0.83 -9.78
CA GLU A 118 3.02 0.01 -8.89
C GLU A 118 3.88 1.18 -8.42
N VAL A 119 3.25 2.29 -8.12
CA VAL A 119 3.93 3.50 -7.68
C VAL A 119 3.41 3.97 -6.32
N ALA A 120 4.27 4.62 -5.55
CA ALA A 120 3.85 5.32 -4.35
C ALA A 120 4.41 6.74 -4.34
N ILE A 121 3.58 7.69 -3.94
CA ILE A 121 4.05 9.05 -3.63
C ILE A 121 4.77 9.05 -2.29
N VAL A 122 5.87 9.77 -2.23
CA VAL A 122 6.66 9.97 -1.00
C VAL A 122 6.70 11.44 -0.69
N CYS A 123 6.35 11.83 0.53
CA CYS A 123 6.45 13.21 0.99
C CYS A 123 6.72 13.28 2.49
N VAL A 124 7.06 14.47 2.98
CA VAL A 124 7.57 14.69 4.33
C VAL A 124 6.76 15.77 5.04
N LYS A 125 6.48 15.58 6.32
CA LYS A 125 5.97 16.65 7.19
C LYS A 125 7.14 17.55 7.60
N GLY A 126 7.23 18.72 6.97
CA GLY A 126 8.31 19.69 7.22
C GLY A 126 9.58 19.37 6.45
N SER A 127 10.69 19.13 7.13
CA SER A 127 12.01 18.91 6.54
C SER A 127 12.85 17.93 7.34
N LYS A 128 13.97 17.48 6.78
CA LYS A 128 14.93 16.57 7.40
C LYS A 128 14.29 15.19 7.72
N PRO A 129 13.84 14.46 6.69
CA PRO A 129 13.32 13.11 6.88
C PRO A 129 14.41 12.15 7.36
N THR A 130 14.00 11.11 8.08
CA THR A 130 14.83 9.91 8.26
C THR A 130 14.97 9.22 6.92
N PHE A 131 16.20 9.00 6.46
CA PHE A 131 16.50 8.20 5.28
C PHE A 131 17.84 7.48 5.46
N ASN A 132 17.79 6.15 5.58
CA ASN A 132 18.90 5.30 5.99
C ASN A 132 19.66 4.66 4.82
N ASN A 133 19.35 5.06 3.59
CA ASN A 133 20.01 4.55 2.39
C ASN A 133 20.60 5.71 1.59
N SER A 134 21.84 5.55 1.11
CA SER A 134 22.52 6.60 0.34
C SER A 134 22.17 6.48 -1.14
N TYR A 135 21.61 7.56 -1.71
CA TYR A 135 21.38 7.68 -3.16
C TYR A 135 20.49 6.59 -3.78
N HIS A 136 19.51 6.06 -3.02
CA HIS A 136 18.55 5.11 -3.54
C HIS A 136 17.75 5.72 -4.69
N ASN A 137 17.66 5.01 -5.81
CA ASN A 137 17.02 5.52 -7.03
C ASN A 137 15.48 5.48 -7.02
N GLY A 138 14.87 4.98 -5.95
CA GLY A 138 13.41 4.86 -5.81
C GLY A 138 12.78 3.65 -6.53
N ILE A 139 13.59 2.74 -7.08
CA ILE A 139 13.12 1.54 -7.75
C ILE A 139 13.30 0.34 -6.83
N TYR A 140 12.21 -0.38 -6.55
CA TYR A 140 12.16 -1.58 -5.73
C TYR A 140 11.75 -2.78 -6.60
N SER A 141 12.54 -3.83 -6.66
CA SER A 141 12.30 -5.01 -7.50
C SER A 141 12.01 -6.22 -6.63
N TYR A 142 10.73 -6.56 -6.48
CA TYR A 142 10.26 -7.66 -5.63
C TYR A 142 9.12 -8.42 -6.31
N PRO A 143 8.98 -9.73 -6.04
CA PRO A 143 7.84 -10.49 -6.54
C PRO A 143 6.54 -10.10 -5.84
N ILE A 144 5.42 -10.30 -6.54
CA ILE A 144 4.10 -10.37 -5.91
C ILE A 144 4.10 -11.57 -4.96
N TYR A 145 3.47 -11.40 -3.79
CA TYR A 145 3.27 -12.52 -2.88
C TYR A 145 2.33 -13.57 -3.48
N GLN A 146 2.77 -14.84 -3.48
CA GLN A 146 2.05 -15.97 -4.07
C GLN A 146 1.96 -17.18 -3.10
N GLY A 147 2.15 -16.95 -1.78
CA GLY A 147 2.04 -18.00 -0.78
C GLY A 147 0.60 -18.57 -0.69
N GLU A 148 0.49 -19.84 -0.25
CA GLU A 148 -0.80 -20.52 -0.06
C GLU A 148 -1.68 -19.85 1.00
N ASP A 149 -1.06 -19.15 1.95
CA ASP A 149 -1.71 -18.35 3.00
C ASP A 149 -2.12 -16.94 2.53
N ARG A 150 -2.08 -16.67 1.22
CA ARG A 150 -2.56 -15.41 0.65
C ARG A 150 -4.09 -15.34 0.75
N PHE A 151 -4.60 -14.45 1.58
CA PHE A 151 -6.04 -14.21 1.74
C PHE A 151 -6.53 -12.87 1.19
N HIS A 152 -5.63 -11.92 0.95
CA HIS A 152 -6.00 -10.61 0.42
C HIS A 152 -5.57 -10.47 -1.05
N THR A 153 -6.47 -9.99 -1.89
CA THR A 153 -6.26 -9.89 -3.35
C THR A 153 -5.07 -9.01 -3.74
N THR A 154 -4.84 -7.94 -2.99
CA THR A 154 -3.77 -6.95 -3.22
C THR A 154 -2.64 -7.05 -2.18
N GLN A 155 -2.46 -8.23 -1.54
CA GLN A 155 -1.41 -8.43 -0.55
C GLN A 155 -0.03 -8.05 -1.10
N LYS A 156 0.63 -7.11 -0.43
CA LYS A 156 1.93 -6.59 -0.83
C LYS A 156 3.08 -7.53 -0.45
N SER A 157 4.21 -7.38 -1.13
CA SER A 157 5.44 -8.10 -0.82
C SER A 157 6.00 -7.67 0.54
N LEU A 158 6.24 -8.65 1.42
CA LEU A 158 6.81 -8.38 2.75
C LEU A 158 8.19 -7.74 2.64
N LYS A 159 9.05 -8.26 1.78
CA LYS A 159 10.42 -7.72 1.57
C LYS A 159 10.43 -6.28 1.05
N LEU A 160 9.49 -5.93 0.18
CA LEU A 160 9.31 -4.56 -0.27
C LEU A 160 8.99 -3.63 0.91
N PHE A 161 8.06 -4.02 1.76
CA PHE A 161 7.63 -3.21 2.90
C PHE A 161 8.72 -3.12 3.97
N GLU A 162 9.47 -4.21 4.20
CA GLU A 162 10.64 -4.20 5.09
C GLU A 162 11.70 -3.21 4.59
N GLU A 163 12.03 -3.20 3.30
CA GLU A 163 13.03 -2.27 2.76
C GLU A 163 12.55 -0.82 2.85
N ILE A 164 11.28 -0.54 2.54
CA ILE A 164 10.72 0.82 2.68
C ILE A 164 10.78 1.28 4.14
N ILE A 165 10.38 0.42 5.10
CA ILE A 165 10.42 0.74 6.52
C ILE A 165 11.85 0.97 7.00
N LEU A 166 12.81 0.14 6.60
CA LEU A 166 14.24 0.30 6.88
C LEU A 166 14.77 1.65 6.39
N ASN A 167 14.41 2.02 5.17
CA ASN A 167 14.90 3.24 4.55
C ASN A 167 14.33 4.51 5.22
N HIS A 168 13.11 4.46 5.74
CA HIS A 168 12.36 5.64 6.17
C HIS A 168 12.08 5.71 7.68
N SER A 169 12.62 4.79 8.47
CA SER A 169 12.48 4.78 9.93
C SER A 169 13.66 4.15 10.64
N ASN A 170 13.79 4.39 11.94
CA ASN A 170 14.77 3.76 12.81
C ASN A 170 14.11 2.71 13.73
N GLU A 171 14.92 1.84 14.34
CA GLU A 171 14.44 0.90 15.37
C GLU A 171 13.78 1.69 16.51
N GLY A 172 12.61 1.23 16.97
CA GLY A 172 11.80 1.90 17.99
C GLY A 172 10.84 2.97 17.47
N ASP A 173 10.96 3.40 16.19
CA ASP A 173 10.03 4.35 15.58
C ASP A 173 8.62 3.76 15.43
N VAL A 174 7.66 4.64 15.24
CA VAL A 174 6.24 4.32 15.09
C VAL A 174 5.84 4.38 13.60
N VAL A 175 5.35 3.26 13.09
CA VAL A 175 4.78 3.11 11.74
C VAL A 175 3.26 3.09 11.82
N LEU A 176 2.59 3.78 10.90
CA LEU A 176 1.12 3.77 10.77
C LEU A 176 0.73 3.30 9.37
N ASP A 177 -0.21 2.36 9.31
CA ASP A 177 -0.92 1.97 8.09
C ASP A 177 -2.42 2.18 8.26
N MET A 178 -2.98 3.09 7.49
CA MET A 178 -4.40 3.47 7.59
C MET A 178 -5.33 2.52 6.84
N PHE A 179 -4.78 1.64 5.98
CA PHE A 179 -5.50 0.67 5.17
C PHE A 179 -4.78 -0.68 5.24
N LEU A 180 -4.90 -1.32 6.39
CA LEU A 180 -4.04 -2.43 6.80
C LEU A 180 -4.13 -3.67 5.90
N GLY A 181 -5.31 -3.93 5.34
CA GLY A 181 -5.55 -5.08 4.47
C GLY A 181 -5.08 -6.38 5.10
N SER A 182 -4.08 -7.01 4.49
CA SER A 182 -3.50 -8.27 5.00
C SER A 182 -2.50 -8.12 6.16
N GLY A 183 -2.23 -6.91 6.63
CA GLY A 183 -1.29 -6.66 7.74
C GLY A 183 0.19 -6.77 7.38
N THR A 184 0.54 -6.68 6.11
CA THR A 184 1.95 -6.76 5.69
C THR A 184 2.82 -5.71 6.37
N THR A 185 2.30 -4.50 6.55
CA THR A 185 3.00 -3.41 7.27
C THR A 185 3.28 -3.76 8.73
N LEU A 186 2.31 -4.36 9.44
CA LEU A 186 2.49 -4.80 10.83
C LEU A 186 3.57 -5.86 10.96
N VAL A 187 3.54 -6.88 10.08
CA VAL A 187 4.55 -7.94 10.06
C VAL A 187 5.94 -7.38 9.76
N ALA A 188 6.05 -6.52 8.75
CA ALA A 188 7.30 -5.89 8.37
C ALA A 188 7.88 -5.01 9.49
N ALA A 189 7.07 -4.16 10.09
CA ALA A 189 7.46 -3.29 11.20
C ALA A 189 7.93 -4.11 12.41
N ASN A 190 7.19 -5.17 12.77
CA ASN A 190 7.57 -6.06 13.86
C ASN A 190 8.91 -6.77 13.59
N ASN A 191 9.15 -7.25 12.36
CA ASN A 191 10.43 -7.86 11.98
C ASN A 191 11.61 -6.93 12.20
N LEU A 192 11.37 -5.66 12.02
CA LEU A 192 12.38 -4.61 12.10
C LEU A 192 12.39 -3.87 13.46
N LYS A 193 11.64 -4.35 14.44
CA LYS A 193 11.51 -3.76 15.80
C LYS A 193 10.98 -2.33 15.79
N ARG A 194 10.03 -2.03 14.89
CA ARG A 194 9.24 -0.80 14.92
C ARG A 194 7.90 -1.08 15.57
N ALA A 195 7.37 -0.11 16.34
CA ALA A 195 5.98 -0.15 16.75
C ALA A 195 5.09 0.11 15.53
N CYS A 196 3.98 -0.60 15.38
CA CYS A 196 3.06 -0.36 14.29
C CYS A 196 1.61 -0.31 14.75
N PHE A 197 0.86 0.63 14.19
CA PHE A 197 -0.58 0.74 14.33
C PHE A 197 -1.22 0.68 12.94
N GLY A 198 -2.42 0.12 12.86
CA GLY A 198 -3.14 0.07 11.60
C GLY A 198 -4.64 0.03 11.79
N CYS A 199 -5.35 0.37 10.73
CA CYS A 199 -6.81 0.32 10.65
C CYS A 199 -7.23 -0.57 9.49
N GLU A 200 -8.26 -1.39 9.71
CA GLU A 200 -8.94 -2.16 8.69
C GLU A 200 -10.45 -2.03 8.89
N LYS A 201 -11.15 -1.65 7.82
CA LYS A 201 -12.61 -1.43 7.87
C LYS A 201 -13.38 -2.74 7.71
N ASP A 202 -12.89 -3.64 6.87
CA ASP A 202 -13.52 -4.93 6.60
C ASP A 202 -13.25 -5.89 7.75
N LEU A 203 -14.31 -6.37 8.40
CA LEU A 203 -14.21 -7.25 9.57
C LEU A 203 -13.56 -8.61 9.24
N ASN A 204 -13.79 -9.13 8.03
CA ASN A 204 -13.17 -10.37 7.58
C ASN A 204 -11.66 -10.21 7.44
N TYR A 205 -11.22 -9.17 6.72
CA TYR A 205 -9.80 -8.89 6.58
C TYR A 205 -9.16 -8.56 7.93
N TYR A 206 -9.84 -7.80 8.79
CA TYR A 206 -9.37 -7.52 10.14
C TYR A 206 -9.12 -8.80 10.94
N THR A 207 -10.08 -9.74 10.95
CA THR A 207 -9.95 -11.02 11.69
C THR A 207 -8.80 -11.86 11.15
N GLN A 208 -8.72 -12.06 9.82
CA GLN A 208 -7.63 -12.82 9.18
C GLN A 208 -6.26 -12.18 9.41
N THR A 209 -6.22 -10.86 9.45
CA THR A 209 -4.99 -10.10 9.74
C THR A 209 -4.54 -10.31 11.18
N LEU A 210 -5.45 -10.32 12.16
CA LEU A 210 -5.12 -10.65 13.55
C LEU A 210 -4.58 -12.07 13.69
N GLU A 211 -5.20 -13.05 13.04
CA GLU A 211 -4.72 -14.44 13.04
C GLU A 211 -3.31 -14.54 12.45
N ARG A 212 -3.07 -13.88 11.31
CA ARG A 212 -1.74 -13.84 10.69
C ARG A 212 -0.67 -13.24 11.61
N ILE A 213 -1.00 -12.13 12.28
CA ILE A 213 -0.07 -11.45 13.17
C ILE A 213 0.21 -12.31 14.40
N ASN A 214 -0.80 -12.91 15.02
CA ASN A 214 -0.63 -13.79 16.17
C ASN A 214 0.26 -14.98 15.83
N LYS A 215 -0.03 -15.68 14.72
CA LYS A 215 0.82 -16.76 14.21
C LYS A 215 2.26 -16.33 13.95
N HIS A 216 2.45 -15.12 13.44
CA HIS A 216 3.78 -14.56 13.21
C HIS A 216 4.54 -14.30 14.53
N LEU A 217 3.86 -13.77 15.54
CA LEU A 217 4.46 -13.50 16.85
C LEU A 217 4.83 -14.80 17.57
N GLU A 218 3.95 -15.82 17.54
CA GLU A 218 4.20 -17.14 18.12
C GLU A 218 5.40 -17.86 17.48
N SER A 219 5.63 -17.67 16.16
CA SER A 219 6.76 -18.27 15.45
C SER A 219 8.13 -17.70 15.82
N LYS A 220 8.16 -16.62 16.60
CA LYS A 220 9.40 -15.92 17.04
C LYS A 220 9.78 -16.23 18.49
N VAL A 221 8.95 -16.95 19.21
CA VAL A 221 9.20 -17.42 20.57
C VAL A 221 9.82 -18.81 20.51
#